data_76a83881f3986c5b9419a8a02bc40945
#
_entry.id   76a83881f3986c5b9419a8a02bc40945
#
_cell.length_a   1.000
_cell.length_b   1.000
_cell.length_c   1.000
_cell.angle_alpha   90.00
_cell.angle_beta   90.00
_cell.angle_gamma   90.00
#
_symmetry.space_group_name_H-M   'P 1'
#
loop_
_entity.id
_entity.type
_entity.pdbx_description
1 polymer ?
#
loop_
_entity_poly.entity_id
_entity_poly.type
_entity_poly.pdbx_seq_one_letter_code
_entity_poly.pdbx_strand_id
1 'polypeptide(L)'
;MSADGADGLVIAPDGSAAEVAEAFATSSPESSRSRTLVWQDPVATAAAGATMTGMEYMTAVVTGQVPPPPIAVTMSLRPVELEEGRVVFEGEPGEEHYNPIGVVHGGYAATLLDSALGCAVHTTLPAGVAYTSLGLEAKFVRPISRDTGRVLCEGTVIHRGRRQATAEARLTAQDSGKLLATGTSTLMIFGG
;
A
#
# COMPACT_ATOMS: atom_id res chain seq x y z
N MET A 1 37.48 5.13 -35.82
CA MET A 1 36.30 5.78 -35.25
C MET A 1 36.00 5.02 -33.94
N SER A 2 36.46 5.59 -32.84
CA SER A 2 36.31 4.98 -31.50
C SER A 2 34.90 5.29 -31.00
N ALA A 3 34.19 4.24 -30.54
CA ALA A 3 32.97 4.41 -29.82
C ALA A 3 33.34 4.81 -28.39
N ASP A 4 33.07 6.06 -28.02
CA ASP A 4 33.15 6.53 -26.65
C ASP A 4 32.13 5.77 -25.80
N GLY A 5 32.66 5.11 -24.76
CA GLY A 5 31.86 4.41 -23.79
C GLY A 5 30.99 5.39 -23.00
N ALA A 6 29.71 5.12 -22.91
CA ALA A 6 28.86 5.72 -21.92
C ALA A 6 29.32 5.20 -20.55
N ASP A 7 30.13 5.97 -19.82
CA ASP A 7 30.40 5.72 -18.40
C ASP A 7 29.08 5.86 -17.64
N GLY A 8 28.42 4.75 -17.39
CA GLY A 8 27.25 4.70 -16.51
C GLY A 8 27.69 5.17 -15.11
N LEU A 9 27.01 6.17 -14.57
CA LEU A 9 27.20 6.61 -13.19
C LEU A 9 26.91 5.42 -12.24
N VAL A 10 27.95 4.83 -11.71
CA VAL A 10 27.85 3.81 -10.65
C VAL A 10 27.98 4.54 -9.33
N ILE A 11 26.91 4.61 -8.56
CA ILE A 11 26.96 5.08 -7.17
C ILE A 11 27.68 4.00 -6.39
N ALA A 12 28.86 4.33 -5.87
CA ALA A 12 29.65 3.38 -5.07
C ALA A 12 28.85 2.98 -3.81
N PRO A 13 28.85 1.69 -3.45
CA PRO A 13 28.06 1.17 -2.32
C PRO A 13 28.55 1.62 -0.93
N ASP A 14 29.65 2.35 -0.85
CA ASP A 14 30.31 2.85 0.37
C ASP A 14 29.95 4.30 0.72
N GLY A 15 29.11 4.97 -0.08
CA GLY A 15 28.54 6.27 0.26
C GLY A 15 27.72 6.18 1.56
N SER A 16 28.08 6.99 2.58
CA SER A 16 27.33 7.01 3.83
C SER A 16 25.89 7.48 3.57
N ALA A 17 24.92 7.01 4.37
CA ALA A 17 23.54 7.47 4.29
C ALA A 17 23.43 9.02 4.39
N ALA A 18 24.40 9.67 5.02
CA ALA A 18 24.52 11.12 5.11
C ALA A 18 24.89 11.77 3.77
N GLU A 19 25.83 11.20 3.01
CA GLU A 19 26.23 11.71 1.70
C GLU A 19 25.13 11.55 0.66
N VAL A 20 24.40 10.43 0.71
CA VAL A 20 23.20 10.23 -0.12
C VAL A 20 22.11 11.24 0.25
N ALA A 21 21.88 11.48 1.55
CA ALA A 21 20.90 12.47 2.01
C ALA A 21 21.30 13.89 1.60
N GLU A 22 22.59 14.24 1.65
CA GLU A 22 23.10 15.55 1.23
C GLU A 22 22.97 15.77 -0.29
N ALA A 23 23.18 14.75 -1.11
CA ALA A 23 22.97 14.81 -2.55
C ALA A 23 21.49 15.06 -2.93
N PHE A 24 20.53 14.62 -2.12
CA PHE A 24 19.11 14.92 -2.28
C PHE A 24 18.69 16.25 -1.65
N ALA A 25 19.48 16.84 -0.75
CA ALA A 25 19.16 18.08 -0.03
C ALA A 25 19.51 19.37 -0.78
N THR A 26 19.94 19.32 -2.05
CA THR A 26 20.35 20.50 -2.83
C THR A 26 19.20 21.35 -3.37
N SER A 27 17.94 21.09 -2.96
CA SER A 27 16.82 21.96 -3.26
C SER A 27 16.84 23.21 -2.38
N SER A 28 16.54 24.38 -2.97
CA SER A 28 16.42 25.66 -2.24
C SER A 28 15.47 25.49 -1.04
N PRO A 29 15.81 26.00 0.17
CA PRO A 29 14.94 25.95 1.34
C PRO A 29 13.53 26.49 1.10
N GLU A 30 13.36 27.45 0.21
CA GLU A 30 12.07 28.06 -0.15
C GLU A 30 11.14 27.11 -0.92
N SER A 31 11.68 26.08 -1.57
CA SER A 31 10.90 25.05 -2.30
C SER A 31 10.69 23.78 -1.51
N SER A 32 11.26 23.65 -0.32
CA SER A 32 11.17 22.46 0.51
C SER A 32 9.75 22.18 1.00
N ARG A 33 9.36 20.91 0.97
CA ARG A 33 8.11 20.40 1.53
C ARG A 33 8.43 19.48 2.71
N SER A 34 7.54 19.42 3.68
CA SER A 34 7.70 18.53 4.84
C SER A 34 6.38 17.87 5.21
N ARG A 35 6.45 16.67 5.74
CA ARG A 35 5.31 15.94 6.30
C ARG A 35 5.75 15.23 7.58
N THR A 36 4.98 15.40 8.66
CA THR A 36 5.19 14.67 9.92
C THR A 36 4.31 13.43 9.93
N LEU A 37 4.90 12.26 10.16
CA LEU A 37 4.20 10.99 10.30
C LEU A 37 4.33 10.51 11.74
N VAL A 38 3.22 10.06 12.32
CA VAL A 38 3.17 9.49 13.67
C VAL A 38 2.46 8.15 13.61
N TRP A 39 3.10 7.10 14.15
CA TRP A 39 2.53 5.76 14.24
C TRP A 39 2.82 5.13 15.60
N GLN A 40 2.06 4.11 15.95
CA GLN A 40 2.24 3.32 17.16
C GLN A 40 3.16 2.12 16.89
N ASP A 41 3.64 1.50 17.97
CA ASP A 41 4.49 0.29 17.88
C ASP A 41 3.78 -0.80 17.06
N PRO A 42 4.31 -1.19 15.88
CA PRO A 42 3.67 -2.19 15.02
C PRO A 42 3.66 -3.59 15.64
N VAL A 43 4.62 -3.91 16.51
CA VAL A 43 4.67 -5.22 17.19
C VAL A 43 3.54 -5.34 18.20
N ALA A 44 3.31 -4.30 19.00
CA ALA A 44 2.20 -4.26 19.95
C ALA A 44 0.85 -4.30 19.23
N THR A 45 0.73 -3.58 18.09
CA THR A 45 -0.48 -3.59 17.24
C THR A 45 -0.78 -4.97 16.67
N ALA A 46 0.25 -5.67 16.17
CA ALA A 46 0.09 -7.02 15.65
C ALA A 46 -0.28 -8.03 16.72
N ALA A 47 0.32 -7.93 17.92
CA ALA A 47 0.02 -8.79 19.07
C ALA A 47 -1.44 -8.64 19.52
N ALA A 48 -2.02 -7.44 19.48
CA ALA A 48 -3.42 -7.21 19.82
C ALA A 48 -4.39 -7.98 18.90
N GLY A 49 -4.02 -8.18 17.62
CA GLY A 49 -4.81 -8.94 16.67
C GLY A 49 -4.71 -10.47 16.77
N ALA A 50 -3.72 -11.00 17.50
CA ALA A 50 -3.41 -12.43 17.48
C ALA A 50 -4.56 -13.35 17.98
N THR A 51 -5.46 -12.83 18.80
CA THR A 51 -6.62 -13.57 19.35
C THR A 51 -7.94 -13.21 18.68
N MET A 52 -7.92 -12.30 17.72
CA MET A 52 -9.11 -11.85 16.99
C MET A 52 -9.25 -12.62 15.67
N THR A 53 -10.49 -12.81 15.22
CA THR A 53 -10.75 -13.13 13.83
C THR A 53 -10.32 -11.96 12.94
N GLY A 54 -10.09 -12.21 11.66
CA GLY A 54 -9.71 -11.13 10.74
C GLY A 54 -10.76 -10.03 10.66
N MET A 55 -12.05 -10.37 10.70
CA MET A 55 -13.14 -9.37 10.70
C MET A 55 -13.14 -8.53 11.99
N GLU A 56 -12.96 -9.15 13.15
CA GLU A 56 -12.86 -8.44 14.44
C GLU A 56 -11.67 -7.48 14.45
N TYR A 57 -10.50 -7.93 13.95
CA TYR A 57 -9.31 -7.09 13.85
C TYR A 57 -9.53 -5.89 12.92
N MET A 58 -10.05 -6.12 11.73
CA MET A 58 -10.33 -5.04 10.78
C MET A 58 -11.36 -4.05 11.33
N THR A 59 -12.39 -4.54 12.02
CA THR A 59 -13.37 -3.70 12.72
C THR A 59 -12.71 -2.87 13.82
N ALA A 60 -11.83 -3.46 14.61
CA ALA A 60 -11.09 -2.77 15.67
C ALA A 60 -10.19 -1.65 15.11
N VAL A 61 -9.57 -1.86 13.94
CA VAL A 61 -8.79 -0.82 13.24
C VAL A 61 -9.70 0.32 12.77
N VAL A 62 -10.82 0.02 12.12
CA VAL A 62 -11.76 1.05 11.61
C VAL A 62 -12.37 1.86 12.76
N THR A 63 -12.66 1.24 13.89
CA THR A 63 -13.25 1.90 15.07
C THR A 63 -12.20 2.59 15.97
N GLY A 64 -10.90 2.48 15.65
CA GLY A 64 -9.81 3.08 16.40
C GLY A 64 -9.47 2.36 17.71
N GLN A 65 -10.00 1.16 17.95
CA GLN A 65 -9.65 0.30 19.10
C GLN A 65 -8.24 -0.29 18.94
N VAL A 66 -7.84 -0.56 17.70
CA VAL A 66 -6.49 -0.93 17.31
C VAL A 66 -5.93 0.18 16.41
N PRO A 67 -4.75 0.72 16.69
CA PRO A 67 -4.16 1.75 15.85
C PRO A 67 -3.85 1.23 14.45
N PRO A 68 -3.90 2.10 13.42
CA PRO A 68 -3.57 1.70 12.05
C PRO A 68 -2.11 1.28 11.93
N PRO A 69 -1.78 0.35 11.04
CA PRO A 69 -0.40 -0.03 10.80
C PRO A 69 0.40 1.15 10.19
N PRO A 70 1.72 1.25 10.45
CA PRO A 70 2.55 2.35 9.96
C PRO A 70 2.45 2.61 8.45
N ILE A 71 2.30 1.55 7.64
CA ILE A 71 2.14 1.68 6.18
C ILE A 71 0.88 2.47 5.81
N ALA A 72 -0.21 2.31 6.55
CA ALA A 72 -1.45 3.06 6.31
C ALA A 72 -1.25 4.56 6.56
N VAL A 73 -0.51 4.91 7.61
CA VAL A 73 -0.13 6.31 7.91
C VAL A 73 0.81 6.85 6.83
N THR A 74 1.83 6.09 6.45
CA THR A 74 2.84 6.48 5.45
C THR A 74 2.21 6.75 4.08
N MET A 75 1.27 5.92 3.68
CA MET A 75 0.65 5.98 2.35
C MET A 75 -0.71 6.69 2.36
N SER A 76 -1.14 7.29 3.48
CA SER A 76 -2.45 7.97 3.60
C SER A 76 -3.61 7.12 3.12
N LEU A 77 -3.70 5.88 3.62
CA LEU A 77 -4.77 4.97 3.26
C LEU A 77 -5.52 4.48 4.51
N ARG A 78 -6.80 4.18 4.37
CA ARG A 78 -7.64 3.64 5.45
C ARG A 78 -8.76 2.77 4.90
N PRO A 79 -9.15 1.71 5.60
CA PRO A 79 -10.36 0.97 5.26
C PRO A 79 -11.61 1.83 5.55
N VAL A 80 -12.59 1.81 4.64
CA VAL A 80 -13.84 2.58 4.75
C VAL A 80 -15.09 1.72 4.66
N GLU A 81 -14.99 0.53 4.04
CA GLU A 81 -16.06 -0.47 4.03
C GLU A 81 -15.49 -1.84 4.33
N LEU A 82 -16.21 -2.62 5.14
CA LEU A 82 -15.83 -3.98 5.54
C LEU A 82 -17.04 -4.92 5.40
N GLU A 83 -16.82 -5.99 4.64
CA GLU A 83 -17.69 -7.16 4.58
C GLU A 83 -16.81 -8.42 4.57
N GLU A 84 -17.33 -9.57 4.95
CA GLU A 84 -16.57 -10.81 4.83
C GLU A 84 -16.22 -11.10 3.38
N GLY A 85 -14.93 -11.17 3.10
CA GLY A 85 -14.40 -11.37 1.74
C GLY A 85 -14.36 -10.10 0.88
N ARG A 86 -14.75 -8.93 1.40
CA ARG A 86 -14.70 -7.65 0.67
C ARG A 86 -14.24 -6.52 1.60
N VAL A 87 -13.31 -5.70 1.11
CA VAL A 87 -12.84 -4.50 1.81
C VAL A 87 -12.67 -3.36 0.81
N VAL A 88 -13.09 -2.16 1.18
CA VAL A 88 -12.79 -0.95 0.43
C VAL A 88 -11.83 -0.08 1.23
N PHE A 89 -10.70 0.26 0.64
CA PHE A 89 -9.77 1.26 1.14
C PHE A 89 -9.97 2.58 0.43
N GLU A 90 -9.96 3.67 1.19
CA GLU A 90 -9.77 5.02 0.67
C GLU A 90 -8.28 5.37 0.73
N GLY A 91 -7.76 5.99 -0.32
CA GLY A 91 -6.43 6.57 -0.38
C GLY A 91 -6.48 8.05 -0.71
N GLU A 92 -5.59 8.82 -0.11
CA GLU A 92 -5.43 10.25 -0.36
C GLU A 92 -4.02 10.51 -0.92
N PRO A 93 -3.84 10.41 -2.26
CA PRO A 93 -2.54 10.61 -2.89
C PRO A 93 -2.12 12.09 -2.83
N GLY A 94 -0.93 12.35 -2.28
CA GLY A 94 -0.32 13.68 -2.20
C GLY A 94 0.92 13.80 -3.08
N GLU A 95 1.52 15.00 -3.12
CA GLU A 95 2.74 15.26 -3.91
C GLU A 95 3.95 14.46 -3.42
N GLU A 96 3.96 14.06 -2.14
CA GLU A 96 4.98 13.20 -1.53
C GLU A 96 4.98 11.77 -2.08
N HIS A 97 3.95 11.40 -2.83
CA HIS A 97 3.86 10.11 -3.51
C HIS A 97 4.25 10.18 -5.00
N TYR A 98 4.76 11.33 -5.47
CA TYR A 98 5.06 11.52 -6.89
C TYR A 98 6.35 10.81 -7.30
N ASN A 99 6.37 10.39 -8.54
CA ASN A 99 7.55 9.90 -9.25
C ASN A 99 8.29 11.05 -9.96
N PRO A 100 9.50 10.81 -10.53
CA PRO A 100 10.27 11.86 -11.22
C PRO A 100 9.59 12.48 -12.47
N ILE A 101 8.54 11.84 -13.01
CA ILE A 101 7.80 12.36 -14.17
C ILE A 101 6.55 13.15 -13.81
N GLY A 102 6.35 13.46 -12.51
CA GLY A 102 5.33 14.41 -12.06
C GLY A 102 3.92 13.83 -11.91
N VAL A 103 3.79 12.53 -11.69
CA VAL A 103 2.53 11.86 -11.33
C VAL A 103 2.75 10.95 -10.13
N VAL A 104 1.67 10.52 -9.48
CA VAL A 104 1.76 9.58 -8.35
C VAL A 104 2.44 8.29 -8.79
N HIS A 105 3.42 7.84 -8.02
CA HIS A 105 4.20 6.64 -8.30
C HIS A 105 3.30 5.39 -8.32
N GLY A 106 3.52 4.48 -9.26
CA GLY A 106 2.76 3.22 -9.34
C GLY A 106 2.84 2.36 -8.07
N GLY A 107 3.90 2.51 -7.29
CA GLY A 107 4.04 1.88 -5.97
C GLY A 107 2.93 2.28 -4.98
N TYR A 108 2.42 3.51 -5.05
CA TYR A 108 1.26 3.94 -4.27
C TYR A 108 0.01 3.10 -4.60
N ALA A 109 -0.31 2.99 -5.89
CA ALA A 109 -1.42 2.18 -6.36
C ALA A 109 -1.24 0.70 -6.02
N ALA A 110 -0.01 0.17 -6.16
CA ALA A 110 0.31 -1.21 -5.80
C ALA A 110 0.10 -1.48 -4.30
N THR A 111 0.48 -0.54 -3.42
CA THR A 111 0.26 -0.67 -1.97
C THR A 111 -1.24 -0.70 -1.63
N LEU A 112 -2.06 0.15 -2.28
CA LEU A 112 -3.51 0.10 -2.10
C LEU A 112 -4.12 -1.21 -2.58
N LEU A 113 -3.69 -1.71 -3.74
CA LEU A 113 -4.15 -2.99 -4.27
C LEU A 113 -3.76 -4.14 -3.32
N ASP A 114 -2.51 -4.22 -2.88
CA ASP A 114 -2.06 -5.28 -1.95
C ASP A 114 -2.81 -5.21 -0.62
N SER A 115 -3.01 -4.01 -0.07
CA SER A 115 -3.77 -3.82 1.17
C SER A 115 -5.23 -4.28 1.03
N ALA A 116 -5.90 -3.91 -0.06
CA ALA A 116 -7.30 -4.30 -0.28
C ALA A 116 -7.44 -5.81 -0.50
N LEU A 117 -6.55 -6.42 -1.30
CA LEU A 117 -6.50 -7.85 -1.56
C LEU A 117 -6.25 -8.67 -0.28
N GLY A 118 -5.21 -8.27 0.47
CA GLY A 118 -4.83 -8.94 1.71
C GLY A 118 -5.89 -8.82 2.78
N CYS A 119 -6.43 -7.62 3.01
CA CYS A 119 -7.45 -7.40 4.01
C CYS A 119 -8.79 -8.06 3.65
N ALA A 120 -9.17 -8.15 2.37
CA ALA A 120 -10.35 -8.91 1.95
C ALA A 120 -10.21 -10.39 2.35
N VAL A 121 -9.05 -11.00 2.12
CA VAL A 121 -8.77 -12.38 2.57
C VAL A 121 -8.77 -12.45 4.11
N HIS A 122 -8.14 -11.46 4.78
CA HIS A 122 -8.06 -11.42 6.24
C HIS A 122 -9.44 -11.48 6.88
N THR A 123 -10.44 -10.76 6.38
CA THR A 123 -11.81 -10.76 6.94
C THR A 123 -12.45 -12.15 7.00
N THR A 124 -11.96 -13.11 6.19
CA THR A 124 -12.47 -14.50 6.15
C THR A 124 -11.73 -15.46 7.08
N LEU A 125 -10.67 -15.01 7.77
CA LEU A 125 -9.81 -15.87 8.55
C LEU A 125 -10.25 -15.95 10.02
N PRO A 126 -10.26 -17.16 10.62
CA PRO A 126 -10.48 -17.31 12.03
C PRO A 126 -9.29 -16.79 12.87
N ALA A 127 -9.50 -16.63 14.18
CA ALA A 127 -8.45 -16.23 15.10
C ALA A 127 -7.24 -17.19 15.06
N GLY A 128 -6.03 -16.65 15.16
CA GLY A 128 -4.79 -17.42 15.13
C GLY A 128 -4.34 -17.85 13.73
N VAL A 129 -5.10 -17.55 12.69
CA VAL A 129 -4.74 -17.82 11.29
C VAL A 129 -4.20 -16.56 10.64
N ALA A 130 -3.02 -16.67 10.03
CA ALA A 130 -2.35 -15.59 9.33
C ALA A 130 -2.28 -15.84 7.81
N TYR A 131 -1.90 -14.82 7.08
CA TYR A 131 -1.71 -14.88 5.63
C TYR A 131 -0.50 -14.06 5.19
N THR A 132 -0.04 -14.32 3.97
CA THR A 132 0.93 -13.47 3.28
C THR A 132 0.68 -13.50 1.78
N SER A 133 0.88 -12.38 1.10
CA SER A 133 0.85 -12.33 -0.36
C SER A 133 2.03 -13.11 -0.93
N LEU A 134 1.78 -13.99 -1.90
CA LEU A 134 2.81 -14.71 -2.66
C LEU A 134 3.22 -13.94 -3.92
N GLY A 135 2.40 -13.00 -4.36
CA GLY A 135 2.66 -12.16 -5.50
C GLY A 135 1.52 -11.20 -5.74
N LEU A 136 1.80 -10.10 -6.41
CA LEU A 136 0.84 -9.09 -6.84
C LEU A 136 1.03 -8.87 -8.34
N GLU A 137 -0.01 -9.10 -9.12
CA GLU A 137 -0.09 -8.62 -10.49
C GLU A 137 -0.91 -7.34 -10.51
N ALA A 138 -0.30 -6.22 -10.91
CA ALA A 138 -0.95 -4.93 -11.00
C ALA A 138 -0.94 -4.41 -12.44
N LYS A 139 -2.08 -3.88 -12.90
CA LYS A 139 -2.21 -3.22 -14.21
C LYS A 139 -2.63 -1.78 -13.99
N PHE A 140 -1.77 -0.86 -14.37
CA PHE A 140 -2.03 0.59 -14.31
C PHE A 140 -2.74 1.03 -15.59
N VAL A 141 -3.97 1.51 -15.43
CA VAL A 141 -4.87 1.85 -16.56
C VAL A 141 -4.81 3.35 -16.85
N ARG A 142 -4.71 4.18 -15.79
CA ARG A 142 -4.63 5.64 -15.88
C ARG A 142 -3.67 6.20 -14.86
N PRO A 143 -2.99 7.31 -15.16
CA PRO A 143 -2.16 7.99 -14.17
C PRO A 143 -3.04 8.55 -13.04
N ILE A 144 -2.48 8.58 -11.84
CA ILE A 144 -3.03 9.28 -10.68
C ILE A 144 -2.25 10.59 -10.55
N SER A 145 -2.95 11.70 -10.43
CA SER A 145 -2.37 13.03 -10.24
C SER A 145 -3.08 13.75 -9.08
N ARG A 146 -2.62 14.94 -8.76
CA ARG A 146 -3.27 15.81 -7.78
C ARG A 146 -4.76 16.06 -8.12
N ASP A 147 -5.10 16.16 -9.41
CA ASP A 147 -6.46 16.42 -9.87
C ASP A 147 -7.36 15.17 -9.80
N THR A 148 -6.78 13.99 -9.52
CA THR A 148 -7.56 12.76 -9.32
C THR A 148 -8.36 12.81 -8.02
N GLY A 149 -7.87 13.55 -7.01
CA GLY A 149 -8.47 13.56 -5.69
C GLY A 149 -8.31 12.21 -4.98
N ARG A 150 -9.25 11.90 -4.10
CA ARG A 150 -9.27 10.62 -3.37
C ARG A 150 -9.54 9.45 -4.30
N VAL A 151 -9.01 8.31 -3.92
CA VAL A 151 -9.17 7.06 -4.66
C VAL A 151 -9.76 5.99 -3.76
N LEU A 152 -10.55 5.09 -4.35
CA LEU A 152 -11.14 3.93 -3.67
C LEU A 152 -10.57 2.66 -4.28
N CYS A 153 -10.11 1.77 -3.42
CA CYS A 153 -9.63 0.45 -3.80
C CYS A 153 -10.48 -0.65 -3.18
N GLU A 154 -11.31 -1.28 -3.99
CA GLU A 154 -12.12 -2.42 -3.58
C GLU A 154 -11.36 -3.71 -3.86
N GLY A 155 -11.15 -4.52 -2.81
CA GLY A 155 -10.62 -5.87 -2.87
C GLY A 155 -11.73 -6.88 -2.57
N THR A 156 -11.79 -7.97 -3.35
CA THR A 156 -12.78 -9.02 -3.20
C THR A 156 -12.11 -10.39 -3.32
N VAL A 157 -12.47 -11.31 -2.42
CA VAL A 157 -12.03 -12.70 -2.48
C VAL A 157 -12.71 -13.43 -3.62
N ILE A 158 -11.92 -13.98 -4.55
CA ILE A 158 -12.42 -14.85 -5.62
C ILE A 158 -12.63 -16.27 -5.09
N HIS A 159 -11.63 -16.77 -4.36
CA HIS A 159 -11.66 -18.12 -3.78
C HIS A 159 -10.83 -18.16 -2.49
N ARG A 160 -11.35 -18.82 -1.48
CA ARG A 160 -10.64 -19.11 -0.22
C ARG A 160 -10.61 -20.60 0.03
N GLY A 161 -9.43 -21.20 -0.17
CA GLY A 161 -9.12 -22.58 0.21
C GLY A 161 -8.55 -22.66 1.63
N ARG A 162 -8.11 -23.87 2.00
CA ARG A 162 -7.51 -24.09 3.33
C ARG A 162 -6.11 -23.50 3.48
N ARG A 163 -5.30 -23.50 2.42
CA ARG A 163 -3.89 -23.07 2.42
C ARG A 163 -3.58 -21.91 1.47
N GLN A 164 -4.51 -21.60 0.60
CA GLN A 164 -4.39 -20.50 -0.37
C GLN A 164 -5.71 -19.80 -0.56
N ALA A 165 -5.64 -18.52 -0.83
CA ALA A 165 -6.75 -17.72 -1.32
C ALA A 165 -6.32 -16.93 -2.56
N THR A 166 -7.29 -16.60 -3.40
CA THR A 166 -7.11 -15.68 -4.53
C THR A 166 -8.09 -14.52 -4.37
N ALA A 167 -7.63 -13.33 -4.67
CA ALA A 167 -8.44 -12.12 -4.60
C ALA A 167 -8.17 -11.22 -5.81
N GLU A 168 -9.13 -10.37 -6.14
CA GLU A 168 -9.01 -9.31 -7.14
C GLU A 168 -9.30 -7.96 -6.52
N ALA A 169 -8.74 -6.89 -7.11
CA ALA A 169 -8.99 -5.52 -6.65
C ALA A 169 -9.11 -4.54 -7.82
N ARG A 170 -9.88 -3.47 -7.57
CA ARG A 170 -10.09 -2.36 -8.50
C ARG A 170 -9.85 -1.05 -7.77
N LEU A 171 -8.95 -0.23 -8.33
CA LEU A 171 -8.67 1.12 -7.88
C LEU A 171 -9.37 2.11 -8.79
N THR A 172 -10.21 2.97 -8.22
CA THR A 172 -10.99 3.98 -8.95
C THR A 172 -10.82 5.37 -8.35
N ALA A 173 -10.98 6.40 -9.15
CA ALA A 173 -11.10 7.76 -8.63
C ALA A 173 -12.48 7.93 -7.97
N GLN A 174 -12.53 8.43 -6.74
CA GLN A 174 -13.77 8.54 -5.96
C GLN A 174 -14.83 9.38 -6.66
N ASP A 175 -14.48 10.57 -7.12
CA ASP A 175 -15.43 11.54 -7.67
C ASP A 175 -15.93 11.16 -9.07
N SER A 176 -15.08 10.56 -9.90
CA SER A 176 -15.40 10.28 -11.31
C SER A 176 -15.73 8.82 -11.60
N GLY A 177 -15.46 7.90 -10.65
CA GLY A 177 -15.57 6.46 -10.84
C GLY A 177 -14.62 5.87 -11.88
N LYS A 178 -13.67 6.66 -12.42
CA LYS A 178 -12.75 6.19 -13.45
C LYS A 178 -11.80 5.14 -12.90
N LEU A 179 -11.68 4.01 -13.61
CA LEU A 179 -10.73 2.95 -13.28
C LEU A 179 -9.30 3.46 -13.47
N LEU A 180 -8.47 3.33 -12.42
CA LEU A 180 -7.07 3.76 -12.37
C LEU A 180 -6.12 2.56 -12.45
N ALA A 181 -6.41 1.50 -11.71
CA ALA A 181 -5.64 0.26 -11.73
C ALA A 181 -6.52 -0.95 -11.37
N THR A 182 -6.02 -2.14 -11.71
CA THR A 182 -6.55 -3.42 -11.24
C THR A 182 -5.43 -4.27 -10.69
N GLY A 183 -5.75 -5.18 -9.77
CA GLY A 183 -4.79 -6.12 -9.23
C GLY A 183 -5.40 -7.48 -8.95
N THR A 184 -4.55 -8.51 -8.97
CA THR A 184 -4.85 -9.84 -8.49
C THR A 184 -3.71 -10.35 -7.63
N SER A 185 -4.02 -11.14 -6.63
CA SER A 185 -3.03 -11.77 -5.76
C SER A 185 -3.43 -13.18 -5.40
N THR A 186 -2.41 -14.03 -5.26
CA THR A 186 -2.51 -15.30 -4.55
C THR A 186 -1.88 -15.13 -3.18
N LEU A 187 -2.59 -15.54 -2.15
CA LEU A 187 -2.17 -15.42 -0.77
C LEU A 187 -2.02 -16.80 -0.14
N MET A 188 -0.96 -17.00 0.63
CA MET A 188 -0.78 -18.19 1.44
C MET A 188 -1.40 -17.98 2.81
N ILE A 189 -2.15 -18.99 3.28
CA ILE A 189 -2.79 -19.05 4.59
C ILE A 189 -2.00 -20.03 5.45
N PHE A 190 -1.65 -19.63 6.68
CA PHE A 190 -0.86 -20.43 7.61
C PHE A 190 -1.24 -20.15 9.08
N GLY A 191 -0.94 -21.09 9.98
CA GLY A 191 -1.40 -21.04 11.37
C GLY A 191 -2.76 -21.73 11.53
N GLY A 192 -3.20 -21.97 12.75
CA GLY A 192 -4.42 -22.68 13.12
C GLY A 192 -4.14 -24.10 13.56
#